data_943b8dd4b9f588c8d9d3786b305c57bc
#
_entry.id   943b8dd4b9f588c8d9d3786b305c57bc
#
_cell.length_a   1.000
_cell.length_b   1.000
_cell.length_c   1.000
_cell.angle_alpha   90.00
_cell.angle_beta   90.00
_cell.angle_gamma   90.00
#
_symmetry.space_group_name_H-M   'P 1'
#
loop_
_entity.id
_entity.type
_entity.pdbx_description
1 polymer ?
#
loop_
_entity_poly.entity_id
_entity_poly.type
_entity_poly.pdbx_seq_one_letter_code
_entity_poly.pdbx_strand_id
1 'polypeptide(L)'
;MAKEGVKAREVKRAKLVAKYAEKRAALKAAGDYVALDALPKASSAVKLHNRCKLTGRPRGYMRQFGISRVTFRDMALAGKIPGVKKASW
;
A
#
# COMPACT_ATOMS: atom_id res chain seq x y z
N MET A 1 1.77 -3.07 16.14
CA MET A 1 2.57 -2.98 14.90
C MET A 1 2.36 -4.20 14.01
N ALA A 2 2.47 -4.02 12.72
CA ALA A 2 2.37 -5.15 11.78
C ALA A 2 3.61 -6.04 11.90
N LYS A 3 3.40 -7.35 11.80
CA LYS A 3 4.49 -8.32 11.82
C LYS A 3 5.32 -8.22 10.53
N GLU A 4 6.59 -8.57 10.62
CA GLU A 4 7.50 -8.59 9.47
C GLU A 4 6.99 -9.45 8.31
N GLY A 5 6.36 -10.59 8.63
CA GLY A 5 5.75 -11.46 7.62
C GLY A 5 4.64 -10.78 6.82
N VAL A 6 3.87 -9.90 7.44
CA VAL A 6 2.80 -9.15 6.77
C VAL A 6 3.40 -8.11 5.83
N LYS A 7 4.46 -7.42 6.24
CA LYS A 7 5.17 -6.45 5.41
C LYS A 7 5.79 -7.12 4.19
N ALA A 8 6.44 -8.26 4.39
CA ALA A 8 7.05 -9.04 3.30
C ALA A 8 6.00 -9.55 2.31
N ARG A 9 4.84 -9.96 2.80
CA ARG A 9 3.72 -10.40 1.97
C ARG A 9 3.20 -9.26 1.08
N GLU A 10 3.14 -8.05 1.62
CA GLU A 10 2.71 -6.88 0.86
C GLU A 10 3.69 -6.54 -0.26
N VAL A 11 4.98 -6.61 0.00
CA VAL A 11 6.03 -6.42 -1.03
C VAL A 11 5.89 -7.47 -2.14
N LYS A 12 5.66 -8.72 -1.78
CA LYS A 12 5.46 -9.82 -2.72
C LYS A 12 4.23 -9.59 -3.60
N ARG A 13 3.13 -9.13 -3.01
CA ARG A 13 1.90 -8.77 -3.74
C ARG A 13 2.15 -7.66 -4.73
N ALA A 14 2.89 -6.62 -4.34
CA ALA A 14 3.21 -5.50 -5.22
C ALA A 14 3.99 -5.96 -6.45
N LYS A 15 4.94 -6.87 -6.29
CA LYS A 15 5.68 -7.45 -7.41
C LYS A 15 4.79 -8.25 -8.34
N LEU A 16 3.89 -9.07 -7.80
CA LEU A 16 2.94 -9.85 -8.60
C LEU A 16 1.96 -8.97 -9.35
N VAL A 17 1.45 -7.91 -8.72
CA VAL A 17 0.55 -6.95 -9.37
C VAL A 17 1.25 -6.29 -10.55
N ALA A 18 2.49 -5.84 -10.38
CA ALA A 18 3.26 -5.23 -11.46
C ALA A 18 3.52 -6.22 -12.60
N LYS A 19 3.84 -7.49 -12.27
CA LYS A 19 4.10 -8.54 -13.26
C LYS A 19 2.90 -8.85 -14.13
N TYR A 20 1.71 -8.91 -13.53
CA TYR A 20 0.48 -9.30 -14.25
C TYR A 20 -0.40 -8.14 -14.68
N ALA A 21 0.03 -6.89 -14.46
CA ALA A 21 -0.79 -5.71 -14.76
C ALA A 21 -1.25 -5.64 -16.21
N GLU A 22 -0.32 -5.78 -17.16
CA GLU A 22 -0.62 -5.74 -18.59
C GLU A 22 -1.52 -6.90 -19.01
N LYS A 23 -1.21 -8.10 -18.52
CA LYS A 23 -1.97 -9.32 -18.84
C LYS A 23 -3.41 -9.20 -18.35
N ARG A 24 -3.60 -8.70 -17.14
CA ARG A 24 -4.94 -8.48 -16.60
C ARG A 24 -5.71 -7.43 -17.38
N ALA A 25 -5.06 -6.33 -17.74
CA ALA A 25 -5.68 -5.28 -18.55
C ALA A 25 -6.13 -5.80 -19.90
N ALA A 26 -5.29 -6.59 -20.57
CA ALA A 26 -5.62 -7.20 -21.86
C ALA A 26 -6.81 -8.17 -21.76
N LEU A 27 -6.82 -9.03 -20.76
CA LEU A 27 -7.91 -9.99 -20.54
C LEU A 27 -9.22 -9.30 -20.17
N LYS A 28 -9.15 -8.23 -19.40
CA LYS A 28 -10.31 -7.45 -19.00
C LYS A 28 -10.91 -6.73 -20.22
N ALA A 29 -10.07 -6.16 -21.08
CA ALA A 29 -10.51 -5.52 -22.32
C ALA A 29 -11.14 -6.52 -23.29
N ALA A 30 -10.62 -7.76 -23.34
CA ALA A 30 -11.16 -8.84 -24.15
C ALA A 30 -12.43 -9.47 -23.56
N GLY A 31 -12.74 -9.18 -22.29
CA GLY A 31 -13.91 -9.75 -21.58
C GLY A 31 -13.72 -11.21 -21.19
N ASP A 32 -12.51 -11.70 -21.16
CA ASP A 32 -12.19 -13.10 -20.81
C ASP A 32 -12.03 -13.25 -19.29
N TYR A 33 -13.15 -13.33 -18.60
CA TYR A 33 -13.17 -13.43 -17.13
C TYR A 33 -12.74 -14.80 -16.61
N VAL A 34 -12.87 -15.85 -17.41
CA VAL A 34 -12.40 -17.19 -17.03
C VAL A 34 -10.89 -17.20 -16.94
N ALA A 35 -10.19 -16.62 -17.92
CA ALA A 35 -8.73 -16.50 -17.89
C ALA A 35 -8.26 -15.58 -16.76
N LEU A 36 -9.02 -14.52 -16.44
CA LEU A 36 -8.74 -13.65 -15.29
C LEU A 36 -8.80 -14.42 -13.98
N ASP A 37 -9.80 -15.28 -13.80
CA ASP A 37 -9.93 -16.12 -12.61
C ASP A 37 -8.80 -17.12 -12.44
N ALA A 38 -8.21 -17.57 -13.55
CA ALA A 38 -7.08 -18.50 -13.54
C ALA A 38 -5.77 -17.86 -13.07
N LEU A 39 -5.68 -16.52 -13.07
CA LEU A 39 -4.49 -15.81 -12.61
C LEU A 39 -4.38 -15.88 -11.08
N PRO A 40 -3.14 -15.77 -10.53
CA PRO A 40 -2.96 -15.77 -9.08
C PRO A 40 -3.78 -14.68 -8.40
N LYS A 41 -4.48 -15.00 -7.32
CA LYS A 41 -5.28 -14.03 -6.56
C LYS A 41 -4.44 -12.85 -6.07
N ALA A 42 -3.19 -13.12 -5.67
CA ALA A 42 -2.28 -12.08 -5.20
C ALA A 42 -1.85 -11.09 -6.28
N SER A 43 -2.13 -11.38 -7.56
CA SER A 43 -1.86 -10.46 -8.67
C SER A 43 -2.92 -9.36 -8.80
N SER A 44 -4.01 -9.42 -8.04
CA SER A 44 -5.07 -8.42 -8.07
C SER A 44 -4.68 -7.20 -7.23
N ALA A 45 -4.78 -6.02 -7.83
CA ALA A 45 -4.49 -4.77 -7.14
C ALA A 45 -5.46 -4.48 -5.98
N VAL A 46 -6.63 -5.11 -5.97
CA VAL A 46 -7.62 -4.94 -4.90
C VAL A 46 -7.09 -5.36 -3.54
N LYS A 47 -6.17 -6.32 -3.51
CA LYS A 47 -5.57 -6.82 -2.27
C LYS A 47 -4.40 -5.98 -1.76
N LEU A 48 -3.92 -5.03 -2.55
CA LEU A 48 -2.87 -4.12 -2.12
C LEU A 48 -3.42 -3.06 -1.18
N HIS A 49 -2.68 -2.80 -0.12
CA HIS A 49 -2.97 -1.71 0.80
C HIS A 49 -1.72 -0.87 0.99
N ASN A 50 -1.89 0.44 1.01
CA ASN A 50 -0.82 1.33 1.41
C ASN A 50 -0.56 1.11 2.90
N ARG A 51 0.71 0.92 3.25
CA ARG A 51 1.12 0.68 4.64
C ARG A 51 2.15 1.71 5.07
N CYS A 52 2.12 2.06 6.34
CA CYS A 52 3.12 2.93 6.94
C CYS A 52 4.51 2.34 6.69
N LYS A 53 5.43 3.14 6.16
CA LYS A 53 6.79 2.69 5.86
C LYS A 53 7.57 2.29 7.10
N LEU A 54 7.23 2.86 8.26
CA LEU A 54 7.94 2.60 9.50
C LEU A 54 7.32 1.48 10.32
N THR A 55 5.99 1.43 10.43
CA THR A 55 5.29 0.46 11.28
C THR A 55 4.55 -0.63 10.52
N GLY A 56 4.25 -0.41 9.24
CA GLY A 56 3.48 -1.34 8.43
C GLY A 56 1.98 -1.29 8.65
N ARG A 57 1.49 -0.31 9.42
CA ARG A 57 0.05 -0.15 9.70
C ARG A 57 -0.71 0.17 8.41
N PRO A 58 -1.79 -0.59 8.04
CA PRO A 58 -2.55 -0.31 6.83
C PRO A 58 -3.58 0.81 7.00
N ARG A 59 -4.04 1.06 8.22
CA ARG A 59 -5.05 2.08 8.51
C ARG A 59 -4.43 3.42 8.84
N GLY A 60 -5.14 4.50 8.52
CA GLY A 60 -4.68 5.85 8.81
C GLY A 60 -3.45 6.27 8.01
N TYR A 61 -3.24 5.67 6.85
CA TYR A 61 -2.11 5.98 5.99
C TYR A 61 -2.25 7.37 5.36
N MET A 62 -1.20 8.19 5.45
CA MET A 62 -1.14 9.50 4.83
C MET A 62 -0.27 9.44 3.58
N ARG A 63 -0.88 9.54 2.40
CA ARG A 63 -0.16 9.43 1.11
C ARG A 63 0.94 10.48 0.95
N GLN A 64 0.70 11.67 1.48
CA GLN A 64 1.64 12.79 1.39
C GLN A 64 2.99 12.44 2.04
N PHE A 65 2.98 11.71 3.14
CA PHE A 65 4.18 11.39 3.92
C PHE A 65 4.61 9.92 3.84
N GLY A 66 3.72 9.04 3.38
CA GLY A 66 4.01 7.61 3.31
C GLY A 66 4.03 6.91 4.67
N ILE A 67 3.42 7.51 5.68
CA ILE A 67 3.37 6.99 7.05
C ILE A 67 1.95 7.09 7.60
N SER A 68 1.66 6.35 8.68
CA SER A 68 0.35 6.42 9.33
C SER A 68 0.20 7.73 10.11
N ARG A 69 -1.05 8.11 10.36
CA ARG A 69 -1.35 9.33 11.13
C ARG A 69 -0.74 9.32 12.55
N VAL A 70 -0.68 8.15 13.16
CA VAL A 70 -0.10 7.99 14.50
C VAL A 70 1.41 8.27 14.47
N THR A 71 2.11 7.65 13.53
CA THR A 71 3.55 7.88 13.33
C THR A 71 3.83 9.33 12.93
N PHE A 72 2.99 9.89 12.07
CA PHE A 72 3.10 11.29 11.65
C PHE A 72 3.01 12.23 12.86
N ARG A 73 2.04 12.00 13.74
CA ARG A 73 1.87 12.82 14.95
C ARG A 73 3.13 12.77 15.83
N ASP A 74 3.64 11.58 16.08
CA ASP A 74 4.82 11.39 16.92
C ASP A 74 6.04 12.09 16.33
N MET A 75 6.26 11.95 15.03
CA MET A 75 7.39 12.58 14.34
C MET A 75 7.24 14.10 14.25
N ALA A 76 6.03 14.60 14.05
CA ALA A 76 5.76 16.04 13.99
C ALA A 76 6.02 16.70 15.35
N LEU A 77 5.58 16.06 16.43
CA LEU A 77 5.81 16.57 17.80
C LEU A 77 7.29 16.52 18.17
N ALA A 78 8.04 15.57 17.63
CA ALA A 78 9.49 15.46 17.86
C ALA A 78 10.29 16.39 16.92
N GLY A 79 9.64 17.13 16.02
CA GLY A 79 10.31 18.03 15.07
C GLY A 79 11.07 17.35 13.95
N LYS A 80 10.77 16.09 13.65
CA LYS A 80 11.47 15.29 12.62
C LYS A 80 10.98 15.50 11.21
N ILE A 81 9.84 16.17 11.03
CA ILE A 81 9.26 16.41 9.71
C ILE A 81 9.47 17.88 9.34
N PRO A 82 10.30 18.18 8.32
CA PRO A 82 10.55 19.56 7.93
C PRO A 82 9.29 20.23 7.35
N GLY A 83 9.10 21.50 7.65
CA GLY A 83 7.98 22.28 7.14
C GLY A 83 6.65 22.09 7.86
N VAL A 84 6.59 21.18 8.83
CA VAL A 84 5.37 20.92 9.60
C VAL A 84 5.37 21.77 10.86
N LYS A 85 4.32 22.54 11.06
CA LYS A 85 4.13 23.39 12.23
C LYS A 85 2.81 23.03 12.91
N LYS A 86 2.78 23.17 14.22
CA LYS A 86 1.55 23.01 15.00
C LYS A 86 0.59 24.14 14.64
N ALA A 87 -0.61 23.78 14.21
CA ALA A 87 -1.64 24.78 13.88
C ALA A 87 -2.50 25.06 15.12
N SER A 88 -2.85 26.30 15.30
CA SER A 88 -3.73 26.76 16.37
C SER A 88 -4.70 27.76 15.77
N TRP A 89 -5.97 27.36 15.65
CA TRP A 89 -7.03 28.23 15.16
C TRP A 89 -8.29 28.16 15.97
#